data_69d96313d39f68e92b0bd34f2d857c72
#
_entry.id   69d96313d39f68e92b0bd34f2d857c72
#
_cell.length_a   1.000
_cell.length_b   1.000
_cell.length_c   1.000
_cell.angle_alpha   90.00
_cell.angle_beta   90.00
_cell.angle_gamma   90.00
#
_symmetry.space_group_name_H-M   'P 1'
#
loop_
_entity.id
_entity.type
_entity.pdbx_description
1 polymer ?
#
loop_
_entity_poly.entity_id
_entity_poly.type
_entity_poly.pdbx_seq_one_letter_code
_entity_poly.pdbx_strand_id
1 'polypeptide(L)'
;MRQALRDPEVAHRRRWLTLLVLCISLIVIVLDNTILNVAIPTLAHPSVQGGLGASASQLQWIVDSYTLVFAGLLLTAGSLGDRFGRYRLLTFGLALFGTGSVLSAFAPTATMLILTRALMGVGGACIMPATLSIITNVFTDPAERGKAIGIWAGVSALGLGLGPISGGFLLKHFWWGSIFIVNVPIVIAGLVLGYALIPESRDPSHGRLDPVGALLSILALGALLWSVIEAPTKGWGSSEIVTGFVGGGLLLAAFFVWELRSSHPMLDMHLFRNPRFSAASGAITLVFLALFGTLFVLTQYLQSVLGYSTVKAGALLLPQAAVIMAFAPLSNVWVQRLGNKIVVAVGLAMVTASLALFATFQPDSSLLHVIGVTVLMGLGMANVMAPCTDSIMGSLPRAKAGVGSAVNDTTRQMGGAVGVAVFGSIMASHFTSSITAKLGDAVPPQLLAAVRNNVGQAIAVAGEPGTPPSTAARIVEAANGSFVSGLHTVGLASAVVTLVAMVGVVLFLPARVGDDERPAAGPSEPIPVPTGVQ
;
A
#
# COMPACT_ATOMS: atom_id res chain seq x y z
N MET A 1 -28.16 21.54 -9.29
CA MET A 1 -27.04 20.69 -9.69
C MET A 1 -27.02 19.35 -8.94
N ARG A 2 -27.08 19.29 -7.61
CA ARG A 2 -27.14 18.01 -6.84
C ARG A 2 -28.42 17.19 -7.09
N GLN A 3 -29.57 17.80 -7.33
CA GLN A 3 -30.79 17.07 -7.71
C GLN A 3 -30.64 16.34 -9.05
N ALA A 4 -29.92 16.92 -10.01
CA ALA A 4 -29.65 16.28 -11.29
C ALA A 4 -28.72 15.05 -11.18
N LEU A 5 -27.84 14.99 -10.16
CA LEU A 5 -26.98 13.82 -9.92
C LEU A 5 -27.74 12.62 -9.30
N ARG A 6 -28.99 12.81 -8.88
CA ARG A 6 -29.87 11.71 -8.44
C ARG A 6 -30.49 10.96 -9.64
N ASP A 7 -30.42 11.56 -10.83
CA ASP A 7 -30.82 10.93 -12.07
C ASP A 7 -29.72 9.93 -12.50
N PRO A 8 -30.02 8.62 -12.61
CA PRO A 8 -29.06 7.60 -13.02
C PRO A 8 -28.42 7.86 -14.38
N GLU A 9 -29.16 8.46 -15.33
CA GLU A 9 -28.62 8.78 -16.66
C GLU A 9 -27.56 9.89 -16.58
N VAL A 10 -27.79 10.92 -15.79
CA VAL A 10 -26.85 12.03 -15.59
C VAL A 10 -25.59 11.52 -14.88
N ALA A 11 -25.74 10.67 -13.87
CA ALA A 11 -24.63 10.04 -13.17
C ALA A 11 -23.81 9.15 -14.13
N HIS A 12 -24.47 8.38 -14.99
CA HIS A 12 -23.82 7.54 -15.99
C HIS A 12 -23.06 8.38 -17.04
N ARG A 13 -23.63 9.45 -17.56
CA ARG A 13 -22.93 10.35 -18.52
C ARG A 13 -21.68 11.00 -17.93
N ARG A 14 -21.65 11.26 -16.63
CA ARG A 14 -20.56 11.94 -15.92
C ARG A 14 -19.56 10.97 -15.23
N ARG A 15 -19.71 9.66 -15.38
CA ARG A 15 -18.92 8.67 -14.66
C ARG A 15 -17.40 8.81 -14.80
N TRP A 16 -16.92 9.18 -15.98
CA TRP A 16 -15.49 9.40 -16.20
C TRP A 16 -14.98 10.69 -15.52
N LEU A 17 -15.79 11.73 -15.44
CA LEU A 17 -15.47 12.94 -14.64
C LEU A 17 -15.48 12.62 -13.15
N THR A 18 -16.41 11.78 -12.70
CA THR A 18 -16.43 11.28 -11.33
C THR A 18 -15.12 10.52 -11.03
N LEU A 19 -14.68 9.64 -11.93
CA LEU A 19 -13.41 8.92 -11.80
C LEU A 19 -12.22 9.90 -11.68
N LEU A 20 -12.17 10.94 -12.51
CA LEU A 20 -11.12 11.95 -12.43
C LEU A 20 -11.05 12.59 -11.03
N VAL A 21 -12.19 12.96 -10.45
CA VAL A 21 -12.23 13.56 -9.10
C VAL A 21 -11.81 12.57 -8.03
N LEU A 22 -12.18 11.29 -8.17
CA LEU A 22 -11.75 10.24 -7.26
C LEU A 22 -10.24 9.98 -7.35
N CYS A 23 -9.67 10.04 -8.56
CA CYS A 23 -8.22 9.97 -8.77
C CYS A 23 -7.49 11.18 -8.15
N ILE A 24 -8.03 12.39 -8.28
CA ILE A 24 -7.49 13.59 -7.60
C ILE A 24 -7.52 13.39 -6.07
N SER A 25 -8.62 12.87 -5.53
CA SER A 25 -8.73 12.59 -4.10
C SER A 25 -7.75 11.51 -3.63
N LEU A 26 -7.46 10.51 -4.47
CA LEU A 26 -6.49 9.47 -4.19
C LEU A 26 -5.05 9.98 -4.19
N ILE A 27 -4.71 10.89 -5.11
CA ILE A 27 -3.36 11.47 -5.21
C ILE A 27 -2.93 12.10 -3.89
N VAL A 28 -3.84 12.74 -3.15
CA VAL A 28 -3.55 13.35 -1.84
C VAL A 28 -2.92 12.33 -0.88
N ILE A 29 -3.52 11.14 -0.78
CA ILE A 29 -3.04 10.07 0.12
C ILE A 29 -1.68 9.54 -0.34
N VAL A 30 -1.57 9.25 -1.63
CA VAL A 30 -0.36 8.57 -2.16
C VAL A 30 0.83 9.53 -2.18
N LEU A 31 0.59 10.81 -2.51
CA LEU A 31 1.60 11.85 -2.47
C LEU A 31 2.10 12.07 -1.04
N ASP A 32 1.18 12.22 -0.09
CA ASP A 32 1.51 12.45 1.32
C ASP A 32 2.37 11.33 1.92
N ASN A 33 2.03 10.08 1.62
CA ASN A 33 2.78 8.92 2.10
C ASN A 33 4.24 8.88 1.60
N THR A 34 4.52 9.44 0.44
CA THR A 34 5.84 9.33 -0.18
C THR A 34 6.67 10.61 -0.05
N ILE A 35 6.02 11.79 -0.04
CA ILE A 35 6.68 13.10 0.06
C ILE A 35 7.36 13.30 1.41
N LEU A 36 6.76 12.79 2.49
CA LEU A 36 7.27 12.94 3.86
C LEU A 36 8.65 12.31 4.04
N ASN A 37 8.91 11.19 3.36
CA ASN A 37 10.20 10.49 3.47
C ASN A 37 11.39 11.38 3.08
N VAL A 38 11.18 12.34 2.17
CA VAL A 38 12.22 13.30 1.75
C VAL A 38 12.46 14.35 2.82
N ALA A 39 11.45 14.66 3.64
CA ALA A 39 11.54 15.69 4.68
C ALA A 39 12.15 15.18 6.00
N ILE A 40 12.26 13.87 6.21
CA ILE A 40 12.77 13.29 7.46
C ILE A 40 14.12 13.91 7.88
N PRO A 41 15.15 14.02 7.02
CA PRO A 41 16.41 14.64 7.41
C PRO A 41 16.25 16.12 7.82
N THR A 42 15.41 16.87 7.12
CA THR A 42 15.14 18.28 7.43
C THR A 42 14.45 18.44 8.79
N LEU A 43 13.49 17.56 9.11
CA LEU A 43 12.78 17.56 10.40
C LEU A 43 13.72 17.22 11.58
N ALA A 44 14.78 16.45 11.34
CA ALA A 44 15.81 16.15 12.33
C ALA A 44 16.67 17.36 12.71
N HIS A 45 16.83 18.33 11.80
CA HIS A 45 17.64 19.51 12.07
C HIS A 45 17.04 20.35 13.22
N PRO A 46 17.87 21.02 14.04
CA PRO A 46 17.40 21.96 15.05
C PRO A 46 16.49 23.05 14.47
N SER A 47 15.59 23.59 15.28
CA SER A 47 14.64 24.64 14.85
C SER A 47 15.35 25.91 14.34
N VAL A 48 16.50 26.25 14.91
CA VAL A 48 17.37 27.37 14.42
C VAL A 48 17.91 27.14 13.02
N GLN A 49 17.91 25.91 12.51
CA GLN A 49 18.30 25.54 11.15
C GLN A 49 17.07 25.19 10.27
N GLY A 50 15.87 25.58 10.71
CA GLY A 50 14.63 25.38 9.95
C GLY A 50 14.01 23.99 10.06
N GLY A 51 14.42 23.15 11.03
CA GLY A 51 13.83 21.85 11.34
C GLY A 51 12.94 21.88 12.59
N LEU A 52 12.62 20.71 13.13
CA LEU A 52 11.89 20.55 14.40
C LEU A 52 12.76 20.01 15.55
N GLY A 53 14.02 19.65 15.28
CA GLY A 53 14.88 18.97 16.25
C GLY A 53 14.32 17.60 16.69
N ALA A 54 13.59 16.93 15.81
CA ALA A 54 12.93 15.68 16.13
C ALA A 54 13.93 14.55 16.36
N SER A 55 13.78 13.81 17.46
CA SER A 55 14.57 12.61 17.73
C SER A 55 14.24 11.48 16.73
N ALA A 56 15.12 10.48 16.63
CA ALA A 56 14.91 9.34 15.73
C ALA A 56 13.56 8.64 15.98
N SER A 57 13.17 8.44 17.24
CA SER A 57 11.86 7.87 17.59
C SER A 57 10.70 8.78 17.18
N GLN A 58 10.83 10.10 17.34
CA GLN A 58 9.79 11.04 16.91
C GLN A 58 9.64 11.06 15.38
N LEU A 59 10.76 11.01 14.64
CA LEU A 59 10.72 10.91 13.17
C LEU A 59 10.00 9.65 12.70
N GLN A 60 10.25 8.53 13.35
CA GLN A 60 9.54 7.30 13.10
C GLN A 60 8.03 7.46 13.38
N TRP A 61 7.67 7.99 14.55
CA TRP A 61 6.26 8.19 14.90
C TRP A 61 5.53 9.22 14.02
N ILE A 62 6.22 10.20 13.43
CA ILE A 62 5.65 11.11 12.44
C ILE A 62 5.13 10.33 11.21
N VAL A 63 5.83 9.27 10.80
CA VAL A 63 5.40 8.40 9.68
C VAL A 63 4.37 7.38 10.16
N ASP A 64 4.65 6.69 11.26
CA ASP A 64 3.91 5.52 11.69
C ASP A 64 2.55 5.85 12.30
N SER A 65 2.39 7.01 12.96
CA SER A 65 1.10 7.44 13.51
C SER A 65 0.02 7.56 12.44
N TYR A 66 0.37 8.10 11.27
CA TYR A 66 -0.54 8.14 10.12
C TYR A 66 -0.90 6.72 9.66
N THR A 67 0.09 5.88 9.40
CA THR A 67 -0.10 4.53 8.85
C THR A 67 -0.90 3.64 9.81
N LEU A 68 -0.61 3.71 11.10
CA LEU A 68 -1.29 2.95 12.14
C LEU A 68 -2.77 3.30 12.24
N VAL A 69 -3.08 4.61 12.34
CA VAL A 69 -4.46 5.10 12.43
C VAL A 69 -5.21 4.85 11.13
N PHE A 70 -4.58 5.12 9.99
CA PHE A 70 -5.13 4.88 8.66
C PHE A 70 -5.56 3.41 8.50
N ALA A 71 -4.64 2.46 8.71
CA ALA A 71 -4.92 1.05 8.50
C ALA A 71 -5.89 0.47 9.55
N GLY A 72 -5.77 0.90 10.81
CA GLY A 72 -6.68 0.46 11.88
C GLY A 72 -8.14 0.85 11.66
N LEU A 73 -8.38 1.99 10.99
CA LEU A 73 -9.74 2.52 10.77
C LEU A 73 -10.35 2.12 9.42
N LEU A 74 -9.60 1.50 8.50
CA LEU A 74 -10.08 1.21 7.13
C LEU A 74 -11.39 0.43 7.10
N LEU A 75 -11.50 -0.68 7.87
CA LEU A 75 -12.69 -1.53 7.90
C LEU A 75 -13.90 -0.77 8.45
N THR A 76 -13.69 -0.04 9.54
CA THR A 76 -14.74 0.78 10.15
C THR A 76 -15.20 1.89 9.20
N ALA A 77 -14.27 2.57 8.53
CA ALA A 77 -14.59 3.62 7.56
C ALA A 77 -15.38 3.07 6.36
N GLY A 78 -15.02 1.88 5.85
CA GLY A 78 -15.78 1.22 4.79
C GLY A 78 -17.25 0.99 5.17
N SER A 79 -17.48 0.44 6.36
CA SER A 79 -18.83 0.20 6.91
C SER A 79 -19.60 1.52 7.14
N LEU A 80 -18.93 2.57 7.67
CA LEU A 80 -19.53 3.90 7.84
C LEU A 80 -19.94 4.52 6.49
N GLY A 81 -19.13 4.35 5.46
CA GLY A 81 -19.41 4.83 4.11
C GLY A 81 -20.62 4.16 3.48
N ASP A 82 -20.76 2.86 3.62
CA ASP A 82 -21.93 2.12 3.14
C ASP A 82 -23.21 2.58 3.85
N ARG A 83 -23.14 2.86 5.15
CA ARG A 83 -24.29 3.28 5.95
C ARG A 83 -24.67 4.76 5.77
N PHE A 84 -23.73 5.68 5.98
CA PHE A 84 -24.01 7.11 6.03
C PHE A 84 -23.91 7.81 4.67
N GLY A 85 -23.34 7.14 3.69
CA GLY A 85 -23.14 7.66 2.35
C GLY A 85 -21.66 7.81 2.01
N ARG A 86 -21.29 7.24 0.87
CA ARG A 86 -19.89 7.16 0.40
C ARG A 86 -19.32 8.52 0.03
N TYR A 87 -20.12 9.37 -0.64
CA TYR A 87 -19.71 10.73 -0.94
C TYR A 87 -19.56 11.58 0.33
N ARG A 88 -20.48 11.43 1.31
CA ARG A 88 -20.37 12.13 2.59
C ARG A 88 -19.11 11.74 3.34
N LEU A 89 -18.78 10.42 3.37
CA LEU A 89 -17.55 9.93 3.98
C LEU A 89 -16.32 10.49 3.28
N LEU A 90 -16.29 10.50 1.93
CA LEU A 90 -15.22 11.08 1.14
C LEU A 90 -15.03 12.57 1.48
N THR A 91 -16.12 13.33 1.54
CA THR A 91 -16.09 14.77 1.85
C THR A 91 -15.55 15.01 3.26
N PHE A 92 -16.02 14.25 4.25
CA PHE A 92 -15.53 14.31 5.61
C PHE A 92 -14.04 13.97 5.67
N GLY A 93 -13.63 12.88 5.02
CA GLY A 93 -12.23 12.46 4.96
C GLY A 93 -11.32 13.51 4.33
N LEU A 94 -11.72 14.10 3.19
CA LEU A 94 -10.97 15.18 2.53
C LEU A 94 -10.86 16.43 3.42
N ALA A 95 -11.96 16.86 4.04
CA ALA A 95 -11.95 18.01 4.94
C ALA A 95 -11.02 17.78 6.14
N LEU A 96 -11.10 16.60 6.76
CA LEU A 96 -10.26 16.24 7.91
C LEU A 96 -8.80 16.14 7.52
N PHE A 97 -8.51 15.51 6.37
CA PHE A 97 -7.14 15.37 5.84
C PHE A 97 -6.54 16.75 5.52
N GLY A 98 -7.30 17.63 4.84
CA GLY A 98 -6.86 18.98 4.53
C GLY A 98 -6.62 19.82 5.78
N THR A 99 -7.50 19.75 6.79
CA THR A 99 -7.31 20.41 8.08
C THR A 99 -6.06 19.87 8.80
N GLY A 100 -5.89 18.55 8.86
CA GLY A 100 -4.70 17.92 9.42
C GLY A 100 -3.43 18.33 8.68
N SER A 101 -3.49 18.47 7.35
CA SER A 101 -2.39 18.93 6.51
C SER A 101 -1.97 20.38 6.84
N VAL A 102 -2.92 21.29 6.97
CA VAL A 102 -2.65 22.68 7.39
C VAL A 102 -2.02 22.70 8.79
N LEU A 103 -2.59 21.97 9.74
CA LEU A 103 -2.07 21.90 11.11
C LEU A 103 -0.67 21.27 11.14
N SER A 104 -0.39 20.27 10.31
CA SER A 104 0.94 19.65 10.16
C SER A 104 1.97 20.64 9.63
N ALA A 105 1.61 21.45 8.64
CA ALA A 105 2.51 22.43 8.03
C ALA A 105 3.02 23.46 9.03
N PHE A 106 2.23 23.82 10.02
CA PHE A 106 2.54 24.82 11.04
C PHE A 106 2.76 24.20 12.42
N ALA A 107 3.05 22.90 12.51
CA ALA A 107 3.31 22.23 13.79
C ALA A 107 4.57 22.79 14.47
N PRO A 108 4.47 23.34 15.69
CA PRO A 108 5.61 23.94 16.39
C PRO A 108 6.55 22.90 17.02
N THR A 109 6.08 21.66 17.17
CA THR A 109 6.83 20.57 17.81
C THR A 109 6.62 19.24 17.08
N ALA A 110 7.57 18.33 17.21
CA ALA A 110 7.46 16.98 16.67
C ALA A 110 6.22 16.24 17.22
N THR A 111 5.88 16.43 18.49
CA THR A 111 4.68 15.81 19.11
C THR A 111 3.39 16.33 18.46
N MET A 112 3.29 17.64 18.21
CA MET A 112 2.12 18.19 17.50
C MET A 112 2.03 17.63 16.07
N LEU A 113 3.18 17.50 15.39
CA LEU A 113 3.22 16.88 14.06
C LEU A 113 2.75 15.42 14.09
N ILE A 114 3.15 14.62 15.08
CA ILE A 114 2.68 13.23 15.27
C ILE A 114 1.15 13.20 15.42
N LEU A 115 0.58 14.07 16.27
CA LEU A 115 -0.87 14.13 16.49
C LEU A 115 -1.64 14.54 15.23
N THR A 116 -1.12 15.52 14.50
CA THR A 116 -1.76 15.96 13.25
C THR A 116 -1.63 14.92 12.13
N ARG A 117 -0.55 14.16 12.10
CA ARG A 117 -0.40 12.98 11.22
C ARG A 117 -1.43 11.89 11.55
N ALA A 118 -1.66 11.61 12.83
CA ALA A 118 -2.72 10.69 13.26
C ALA A 118 -4.11 11.18 12.78
N LEU A 119 -4.39 12.49 12.88
CA LEU A 119 -5.61 13.11 12.36
C LEU A 119 -5.74 12.94 10.83
N MET A 120 -4.65 13.16 10.09
CA MET A 120 -4.62 12.89 8.65
C MET A 120 -4.86 11.41 8.34
N GLY A 121 -4.38 10.49 9.18
CA GLY A 121 -4.65 9.05 9.09
C GLY A 121 -6.15 8.72 9.17
N VAL A 122 -6.91 9.37 10.05
CA VAL A 122 -8.38 9.26 10.10
C VAL A 122 -9.00 9.73 8.78
N GLY A 123 -8.55 10.88 8.28
CA GLY A 123 -9.02 11.42 6.99
C GLY A 123 -8.74 10.47 5.83
N GLY A 124 -7.52 9.95 5.75
CA GLY A 124 -7.10 8.97 4.75
C GLY A 124 -7.95 7.70 4.76
N ALA A 125 -8.19 7.14 5.97
CA ALA A 125 -9.03 5.96 6.15
C ALA A 125 -10.48 6.16 5.63
N CYS A 126 -10.99 7.37 5.68
CA CYS A 126 -12.31 7.71 5.11
C CYS A 126 -12.26 7.87 3.57
N ILE A 127 -11.17 8.43 3.02
CA ILE A 127 -11.03 8.69 1.58
C ILE A 127 -10.86 7.39 0.80
N MET A 128 -9.95 6.52 1.22
CA MET A 128 -9.50 5.36 0.44
C MET A 128 -10.65 4.39 0.10
N PRO A 129 -11.42 3.84 1.08
CA PRO A 129 -12.54 2.96 0.77
C PRO A 129 -13.67 3.67 0.01
N ALA A 130 -13.90 4.96 0.29
CA ALA A 130 -14.93 5.73 -0.38
C ALA A 130 -14.66 5.84 -1.89
N THR A 131 -13.41 6.08 -2.31
CA THR A 131 -13.08 6.23 -3.73
C THR A 131 -13.40 4.96 -4.54
N LEU A 132 -12.95 3.80 -4.09
CA LEU A 132 -13.16 2.54 -4.80
C LEU A 132 -14.62 2.08 -4.75
N SER A 133 -15.31 2.31 -3.62
CA SER A 133 -16.73 1.97 -3.50
C SER A 133 -17.62 2.85 -4.38
N ILE A 134 -17.30 4.13 -4.56
CA ILE A 134 -17.99 5.02 -5.50
C ILE A 134 -17.75 4.54 -6.95
N ILE A 135 -16.52 4.19 -7.33
CA ILE A 135 -16.21 3.62 -8.66
C ILE A 135 -17.11 2.41 -8.92
N THR A 136 -17.18 1.47 -7.99
CA THR A 136 -17.98 0.24 -8.13
C THR A 136 -19.48 0.52 -8.31
N ASN A 137 -19.99 1.60 -7.70
CA ASN A 137 -21.40 2.00 -7.84
C ASN A 137 -21.71 2.73 -9.14
N VAL A 138 -20.81 3.60 -9.58
CA VAL A 138 -21.01 4.46 -10.76
C VAL A 138 -20.77 3.68 -12.05
N PHE A 139 -19.80 2.75 -12.07
CA PHE A 139 -19.51 1.90 -13.21
C PHE A 139 -20.23 0.56 -13.07
N THR A 140 -21.40 0.48 -13.69
CA THR A 140 -22.29 -0.71 -13.59
C THR A 140 -21.89 -1.83 -14.55
N ASP A 141 -21.31 -1.48 -15.70
CA ASP A 141 -20.77 -2.45 -16.65
C ASP A 141 -19.42 -3.01 -16.13
N PRO A 142 -19.27 -4.36 -16.05
CA PRO A 142 -18.04 -4.99 -15.55
C PRO A 142 -16.76 -4.59 -16.34
N ALA A 143 -16.87 -4.42 -17.66
CA ALA A 143 -15.73 -4.07 -18.50
C ALA A 143 -15.26 -2.62 -18.23
N GLU A 144 -16.21 -1.67 -18.14
CA GLU A 144 -15.91 -0.28 -17.78
C GLU A 144 -15.40 -0.16 -16.35
N ARG A 145 -15.97 -0.92 -15.41
CA ARG A 145 -15.54 -0.96 -14.00
C ARG A 145 -14.09 -1.43 -13.89
N GLY A 146 -13.74 -2.53 -14.55
CA GLY A 146 -12.36 -3.02 -14.57
C GLY A 146 -11.38 -2.00 -15.13
N LYS A 147 -11.76 -1.27 -16.21
CA LYS A 147 -10.97 -0.18 -16.76
C LYS A 147 -10.82 0.99 -15.78
N ALA A 148 -11.89 1.38 -15.10
CA ALA A 148 -11.88 2.45 -14.10
C ALA A 148 -11.00 2.10 -12.88
N ILE A 149 -11.10 0.87 -12.38
CA ILE A 149 -10.22 0.32 -11.32
C ILE A 149 -8.76 0.29 -11.79
N GLY A 150 -8.51 -0.07 -13.05
CA GLY A 150 -7.17 -0.03 -13.64
C GLY A 150 -6.56 1.37 -13.66
N ILE A 151 -7.34 2.41 -14.03
CA ILE A 151 -6.91 3.81 -13.99
C ILE A 151 -6.64 4.24 -12.53
N TRP A 152 -7.53 3.91 -11.61
CA TRP A 152 -7.37 4.19 -10.18
C TRP A 152 -6.09 3.56 -9.60
N ALA A 153 -5.83 2.29 -9.92
CA ALA A 153 -4.62 1.59 -9.52
C ALA A 153 -3.36 2.22 -10.14
N GLY A 154 -3.42 2.64 -11.41
CA GLY A 154 -2.34 3.33 -12.10
C GLY A 154 -1.98 4.67 -11.45
N VAL A 155 -3.00 5.46 -11.07
CA VAL A 155 -2.81 6.73 -10.36
C VAL A 155 -2.18 6.49 -8.98
N SER A 156 -2.57 5.42 -8.28
CA SER A 156 -1.93 5.04 -7.00
C SER A 156 -0.43 4.78 -7.18
N ALA A 157 -0.02 4.13 -8.28
CA ALA A 157 1.38 3.85 -8.56
C ALA A 157 2.21 5.10 -8.87
N LEU A 158 1.63 6.12 -9.53
CA LEU A 158 2.32 7.38 -9.83
C LEU A 158 2.83 8.10 -8.57
N GLY A 159 2.12 8.01 -7.49
CA GLY A 159 2.50 8.65 -6.22
C GLY A 159 3.86 8.18 -5.69
N LEU A 160 4.27 6.95 -6.00
CA LEU A 160 5.58 6.42 -5.59
C LEU A 160 6.75 7.25 -6.13
N GLY A 161 6.63 7.76 -7.37
CA GLY A 161 7.66 8.60 -7.98
C GLY A 161 7.42 10.10 -7.77
N LEU A 162 6.15 10.54 -7.77
CA LEU A 162 5.82 11.98 -7.65
C LEU A 162 6.18 12.55 -6.27
N GLY A 163 6.06 11.76 -5.20
CA GLY A 163 6.37 12.23 -3.85
C GLY A 163 7.81 12.69 -3.68
N PRO A 164 8.83 11.85 -3.95
CA PRO A 164 10.22 12.27 -3.85
C PRO A 164 10.59 13.46 -4.75
N ILE A 165 10.01 13.54 -5.95
CA ILE A 165 10.28 14.66 -6.87
C ILE A 165 9.69 15.96 -6.35
N SER A 166 8.39 15.95 -6.00
CA SER A 166 7.71 17.14 -5.46
C SER A 166 8.28 17.54 -4.10
N GLY A 167 8.58 16.57 -3.23
CA GLY A 167 9.20 16.81 -1.92
C GLY A 167 10.58 17.44 -2.05
N GLY A 168 11.43 16.90 -2.93
CA GLY A 168 12.76 17.49 -3.20
C GLY A 168 12.68 18.91 -3.76
N PHE A 169 11.71 19.18 -4.66
CA PHE A 169 11.47 20.53 -5.19
C PHE A 169 10.99 21.49 -4.09
N LEU A 170 10.01 21.08 -3.29
CA LEU A 170 9.43 21.92 -2.23
C LEU A 170 10.45 22.24 -1.14
N LEU A 171 11.22 21.25 -0.67
CA LEU A 171 12.24 21.46 0.36
C LEU A 171 13.43 22.29 -0.11
N LYS A 172 13.71 22.30 -1.42
CA LYS A 172 14.76 23.15 -1.98
C LYS A 172 14.37 24.63 -2.04
N HIS A 173 13.09 24.93 -2.25
CA HIS A 173 12.63 26.31 -2.54
C HIS A 173 11.76 26.91 -1.43
N PHE A 174 11.23 26.09 -0.52
CA PHE A 174 10.30 26.48 0.54
C PHE A 174 10.68 25.80 1.86
N TRP A 175 9.97 26.15 2.96
CA TRP A 175 10.16 25.51 4.27
C TRP A 175 9.57 24.09 4.29
N TRP A 176 9.96 23.29 5.28
CA TRP A 176 9.54 21.88 5.38
C TRP A 176 8.01 21.68 5.40
N GLY A 177 7.26 22.60 6.01
CA GLY A 177 5.79 22.49 6.06
C GLY A 177 5.11 22.58 4.69
N SER A 178 5.82 23.07 3.66
CA SER A 178 5.28 23.13 2.28
C SER A 178 4.90 21.77 1.73
N ILE A 179 5.53 20.68 2.20
CA ILE A 179 5.16 19.31 1.81
C ILE A 179 3.74 18.93 2.22
N PHE A 180 3.20 19.56 3.26
CA PHE A 180 1.82 19.39 3.69
C PHE A 180 0.90 20.38 2.98
N ILE A 181 1.33 21.63 2.77
CA ILE A 181 0.51 22.64 2.09
C ILE A 181 0.14 22.22 0.67
N VAL A 182 0.99 21.48 -0.03
CA VAL A 182 0.68 20.97 -1.39
C VAL A 182 -0.60 20.12 -1.44
N ASN A 183 -0.98 19.48 -0.35
CA ASN A 183 -2.22 18.71 -0.26
C ASN A 183 -3.46 19.60 -0.28
N VAL A 184 -3.37 20.83 0.23
CA VAL A 184 -4.52 21.73 0.42
C VAL A 184 -5.23 22.08 -0.89
N PRO A 185 -4.55 22.56 -1.95
CA PRO A 185 -5.20 22.83 -3.23
C PRO A 185 -5.82 21.58 -3.85
N ILE A 186 -5.20 20.41 -3.68
CA ILE A 186 -5.73 19.13 -4.19
C ILE A 186 -7.02 18.76 -3.43
N VAL A 187 -7.03 18.92 -2.09
CA VAL A 187 -8.22 18.69 -1.25
C VAL A 187 -9.34 19.64 -1.64
N ILE A 188 -9.05 20.93 -1.83
CA ILE A 188 -10.05 21.92 -2.26
C ILE A 188 -10.63 21.52 -3.62
N ALA A 189 -9.79 21.14 -4.59
CA ALA A 189 -10.26 20.66 -5.88
C ALA A 189 -11.15 19.41 -5.73
N GLY A 190 -10.75 18.44 -4.90
CA GLY A 190 -11.54 17.25 -4.60
C GLY A 190 -12.91 17.57 -3.99
N LEU A 191 -12.97 18.51 -3.04
CA LEU A 191 -14.21 18.95 -2.39
C LEU A 191 -15.14 19.68 -3.37
N VAL A 192 -14.62 20.67 -4.13
CA VAL A 192 -15.39 21.49 -5.05
C VAL A 192 -15.91 20.66 -6.23
N LEU A 193 -15.02 19.91 -6.88
CA LEU A 193 -15.41 19.06 -8.01
C LEU A 193 -16.26 17.88 -7.55
N GLY A 194 -15.98 17.31 -6.38
CA GLY A 194 -16.79 16.25 -5.78
C GLY A 194 -18.21 16.67 -5.52
N TYR A 195 -18.41 17.88 -5.00
CA TYR A 195 -19.75 18.45 -4.82
C TYR A 195 -20.55 18.53 -6.12
N ALA A 196 -19.86 18.81 -7.22
CA ALA A 196 -20.46 19.02 -8.54
C ALA A 196 -20.67 17.72 -9.35
N LEU A 197 -19.88 16.66 -9.08
CA LEU A 197 -19.77 15.53 -10.00
C LEU A 197 -20.03 14.17 -9.36
N ILE A 198 -19.88 14.02 -8.03
CA ILE A 198 -20.01 12.71 -7.37
C ILE A 198 -21.45 12.52 -6.86
N PRO A 199 -22.18 11.49 -7.34
CA PRO A 199 -23.48 11.13 -6.79
C PRO A 199 -23.35 10.52 -5.39
N GLU A 200 -24.37 10.72 -4.56
CA GLU A 200 -24.44 10.03 -3.28
C GLU A 200 -24.91 8.59 -3.47
N SER A 201 -24.25 7.66 -2.81
CA SER A 201 -24.63 6.26 -2.77
C SER A 201 -24.46 5.68 -1.37
N ARG A 202 -25.37 4.80 -0.99
CA ARG A 202 -25.36 4.13 0.33
C ARG A 202 -26.02 2.77 0.22
N ASP A 203 -25.85 1.93 1.24
CA ASP A 203 -26.58 0.67 1.37
C ASP A 203 -28.04 0.99 1.78
N PRO A 204 -29.04 0.58 0.99
CA PRO A 204 -30.45 0.79 1.34
C PRO A 204 -30.93 -0.09 2.50
N SER A 205 -30.24 -1.17 2.84
CA SER A 205 -30.68 -2.17 3.84
C SER A 205 -30.53 -1.72 5.29
N HIS A 206 -29.89 -0.55 5.55
CA HIS A 206 -29.75 0.11 6.87
C HIS A 206 -29.50 -0.86 8.04
N GLY A 207 -28.46 -1.70 7.96
CA GLY A 207 -28.02 -2.54 9.08
C GLY A 207 -27.70 -1.71 10.33
N ARG A 208 -27.84 -2.28 11.53
CA ARG A 208 -27.36 -1.65 12.77
C ARG A 208 -25.83 -1.56 12.69
N LEU A 209 -25.24 -0.48 13.27
CA LEU A 209 -23.79 -0.41 13.44
C LEU A 209 -23.35 -1.57 14.34
N ASP A 210 -22.20 -2.11 14.03
CA ASP A 210 -21.50 -3.06 14.90
C ASP A 210 -20.35 -2.37 15.64
N PRO A 211 -20.62 -1.69 16.77
CA PRO A 211 -19.58 -1.00 17.51
C PRO A 211 -18.56 -1.96 18.15
N VAL A 212 -18.99 -3.19 18.44
CA VAL A 212 -18.09 -4.21 19.02
C VAL A 212 -17.13 -4.73 17.96
N GLY A 213 -17.64 -5.10 16.78
CA GLY A 213 -16.79 -5.48 15.64
C GLY A 213 -15.84 -4.36 15.24
N ALA A 214 -16.31 -3.11 15.19
CA ALA A 214 -15.46 -1.95 14.92
C ALA A 214 -14.34 -1.79 15.96
N LEU A 215 -14.65 -1.88 17.26
CA LEU A 215 -13.65 -1.77 18.32
C LEU A 215 -12.63 -2.91 18.26
N LEU A 216 -13.10 -4.14 18.07
CA LEU A 216 -12.24 -5.32 17.96
C LEU A 216 -11.31 -5.23 16.75
N SER A 217 -11.81 -4.80 15.57
CA SER A 217 -10.98 -4.64 14.37
C SER A 217 -9.93 -3.55 14.54
N ILE A 218 -10.28 -2.39 15.11
CA ILE A 218 -9.36 -1.28 15.36
C ILE A 218 -8.24 -1.73 16.30
N LEU A 219 -8.59 -2.36 17.42
CA LEU A 219 -7.62 -2.81 18.42
C LEU A 219 -6.75 -3.96 17.88
N ALA A 220 -7.33 -4.92 17.14
CA ALA A 220 -6.61 -6.03 16.55
C ALA A 220 -5.60 -5.56 15.51
N LEU A 221 -6.06 -4.80 14.50
CA LEU A 221 -5.20 -4.29 13.44
C LEU A 221 -4.17 -3.30 13.98
N GLY A 222 -4.57 -2.44 14.92
CA GLY A 222 -3.67 -1.51 15.59
C GLY A 222 -2.55 -2.22 16.34
N ALA A 223 -2.87 -3.24 17.16
CA ALA A 223 -1.87 -4.00 17.93
C ALA A 223 -0.93 -4.79 16.99
N LEU A 224 -1.46 -5.45 15.95
CA LEU A 224 -0.66 -6.20 14.99
C LEU A 224 0.28 -5.29 14.20
N LEU A 225 -0.24 -4.17 13.66
CA LEU A 225 0.57 -3.21 12.91
C LEU A 225 1.63 -2.54 13.79
N TRP A 226 1.25 -2.13 15.01
CA TRP A 226 2.20 -1.58 15.97
C TRP A 226 3.34 -2.56 16.24
N SER A 227 3.00 -3.84 16.48
CA SER A 227 4.00 -4.88 16.73
C SER A 227 4.92 -5.07 15.52
N VAL A 228 4.37 -5.08 14.30
CA VAL A 228 5.14 -5.21 13.06
C VAL A 228 6.09 -4.01 12.86
N ILE A 229 5.61 -2.79 13.09
CA ILE A 229 6.37 -1.54 12.93
C ILE A 229 7.51 -1.45 13.95
N GLU A 230 7.25 -1.79 15.20
CA GLU A 230 8.23 -1.67 16.30
C GLU A 230 9.18 -2.88 16.41
N ALA A 231 8.83 -4.03 15.83
CA ALA A 231 9.62 -5.26 15.94
C ALA A 231 11.09 -5.12 15.49
N PRO A 232 11.42 -4.42 14.38
CA PRO A 232 12.81 -4.23 13.95
C PRO A 232 13.66 -3.44 14.95
N THR A 233 13.05 -2.50 15.70
CA THR A 233 13.75 -1.61 16.66
C THR A 233 13.82 -2.22 18.05
N LYS A 234 12.71 -2.80 18.54
CA LYS A 234 12.61 -3.39 19.89
C LYS A 234 13.07 -4.85 19.96
N GLY A 235 13.18 -5.50 18.80
CA GLY A 235 13.48 -6.93 18.66
C GLY A 235 12.23 -7.80 18.62
N TRP A 236 12.18 -8.72 17.66
CA TRP A 236 11.06 -9.64 17.41
C TRP A 236 10.68 -10.51 18.62
N GLY A 237 11.64 -10.81 19.49
CA GLY A 237 11.45 -11.62 20.71
C GLY A 237 11.20 -10.81 21.98
N SER A 238 11.12 -9.49 21.92
CA SER A 238 10.86 -8.69 23.12
C SER A 238 9.45 -8.94 23.67
N SER A 239 9.30 -8.87 25.00
CA SER A 239 8.02 -9.15 25.65
C SER A 239 6.89 -8.24 25.16
N GLU A 240 7.20 -6.99 24.86
CA GLU A 240 6.24 -6.02 24.33
C GLU A 240 5.73 -6.43 22.94
N ILE A 241 6.64 -6.81 22.04
CA ILE A 241 6.31 -7.21 20.67
C ILE A 241 5.55 -8.53 20.65
N VAL A 242 6.01 -9.53 21.42
CA VAL A 242 5.31 -10.82 21.56
C VAL A 242 3.91 -10.62 22.14
N THR A 243 3.77 -9.79 23.18
CA THR A 243 2.47 -9.47 23.77
C THR A 243 1.56 -8.77 22.76
N GLY A 244 2.10 -7.85 21.96
CA GLY A 244 1.36 -7.17 20.89
C GLY A 244 0.88 -8.14 19.81
N PHE A 245 1.72 -9.07 19.33
CA PHE A 245 1.30 -10.11 18.38
C PHE A 245 0.27 -11.07 18.95
N VAL A 246 0.48 -11.56 20.17
CA VAL A 246 -0.46 -12.49 20.83
C VAL A 246 -1.77 -11.78 21.14
N GLY A 247 -1.73 -10.58 21.73
CA GLY A 247 -2.92 -9.79 22.02
C GLY A 247 -3.67 -9.39 20.76
N GLY A 248 -2.97 -8.89 19.74
CA GLY A 248 -3.56 -8.55 18.45
C GLY A 248 -4.16 -9.76 17.73
N GLY A 249 -3.49 -10.92 17.79
CA GLY A 249 -4.00 -12.18 17.25
C GLY A 249 -5.25 -12.68 17.98
N LEU A 250 -5.28 -12.59 19.30
CA LEU A 250 -6.46 -12.95 20.11
C LEU A 250 -7.64 -11.99 19.84
N LEU A 251 -7.38 -10.69 19.71
CA LEU A 251 -8.40 -9.69 19.33
C LEU A 251 -8.93 -9.95 17.91
N LEU A 252 -8.06 -10.31 16.98
CA LEU A 252 -8.47 -10.68 15.63
C LEU A 252 -9.32 -11.96 15.62
N ALA A 253 -8.95 -12.97 16.40
CA ALA A 253 -9.75 -14.18 16.58
C ALA A 253 -11.11 -13.85 17.22
N ALA A 254 -11.13 -13.00 18.23
CA ALA A 254 -12.37 -12.51 18.87
C ALA A 254 -13.24 -11.74 17.85
N PHE A 255 -12.64 -10.91 16.99
CA PHE A 255 -13.33 -10.23 15.89
C PHE A 255 -13.98 -11.24 14.94
N PHE A 256 -13.25 -12.25 14.45
CA PHE A 256 -13.81 -13.30 13.59
C PHE A 256 -14.98 -14.05 14.25
N VAL A 257 -14.82 -14.44 15.54
CA VAL A 257 -15.89 -15.14 16.27
C VAL A 257 -17.12 -14.24 16.47
N TRP A 258 -16.89 -12.94 16.74
CA TRP A 258 -17.96 -11.96 16.88
C TRP A 258 -18.73 -11.80 15.56
N GLU A 259 -18.03 -11.56 14.46
CA GLU A 259 -18.62 -11.37 13.12
C GLU A 259 -19.41 -12.61 12.63
N LEU A 260 -18.94 -13.82 12.98
CA LEU A 260 -19.68 -15.07 12.70
C LEU A 260 -20.97 -15.23 13.51
N ARG A 261 -21.06 -14.57 14.68
CA ARG A 261 -22.22 -14.68 15.58
C ARG A 261 -23.14 -13.46 15.54
N SER A 262 -22.64 -12.34 15.04
CA SER A 262 -23.39 -11.09 14.96
C SER A 262 -24.59 -11.22 14.00
N SER A 263 -25.74 -10.70 14.38
CA SER A 263 -26.91 -10.61 13.50
C SER A 263 -26.76 -9.53 12.43
N HIS A 264 -25.83 -8.58 12.62
CA HIS A 264 -25.54 -7.46 11.73
C HIS A 264 -24.03 -7.30 11.61
N PRO A 265 -23.31 -8.26 11.02
CA PRO A 265 -21.87 -8.23 10.94
C PRO A 265 -21.39 -7.05 10.08
N MET A 266 -20.30 -6.38 10.50
CA MET A 266 -19.63 -5.36 9.72
C MET A 266 -18.94 -5.97 8.48
N LEU A 267 -18.35 -7.16 8.66
CA LEU A 267 -17.72 -7.95 7.63
C LEU A 267 -18.27 -9.37 7.63
N ASP A 268 -19.00 -9.72 6.59
CA ASP A 268 -19.53 -11.08 6.45
C ASP A 268 -18.38 -12.07 6.22
N MET A 269 -18.08 -12.88 7.24
CA MET A 269 -16.99 -13.87 7.19
C MET A 269 -17.24 -14.98 6.14
N HIS A 270 -18.47 -15.17 5.67
CA HIS A 270 -18.76 -16.12 4.61
C HIS A 270 -18.14 -15.72 3.28
N LEU A 271 -17.78 -14.44 3.10
CA LEU A 271 -17.03 -13.96 1.92
C LEU A 271 -15.70 -14.69 1.73
N PHE A 272 -15.05 -15.06 2.83
CA PHE A 272 -13.78 -15.81 2.76
C PHE A 272 -13.96 -17.28 2.33
N ARG A 273 -15.19 -17.79 2.27
CA ARG A 273 -15.48 -19.09 1.65
C ARG A 273 -15.54 -19.01 0.13
N ASN A 274 -15.73 -17.80 -0.41
CA ASN A 274 -15.69 -17.59 -1.86
C ASN A 274 -14.21 -17.65 -2.33
N PRO A 275 -13.82 -18.65 -3.15
CA PRO A 275 -12.44 -18.81 -3.60
C PRO A 275 -11.94 -17.61 -4.40
N ARG A 276 -12.83 -16.94 -5.14
CA ARG A 276 -12.51 -15.72 -5.90
C ARG A 276 -12.09 -14.58 -4.98
N PHE A 277 -12.85 -14.35 -3.89
CA PHE A 277 -12.54 -13.31 -2.90
C PHE A 277 -11.24 -13.61 -2.16
N SER A 278 -11.10 -14.82 -1.63
CA SER A 278 -9.97 -15.21 -0.79
C SER A 278 -8.66 -15.30 -1.57
N ALA A 279 -8.68 -15.90 -2.78
CA ALA A 279 -7.49 -15.99 -3.62
C ALA A 279 -7.00 -14.62 -4.09
N ALA A 280 -7.93 -13.71 -4.48
CA ALA A 280 -7.58 -12.37 -4.89
C ALA A 280 -7.03 -11.53 -3.72
N SER A 281 -7.67 -11.60 -2.54
CA SER A 281 -7.20 -10.92 -1.32
C SER A 281 -5.83 -11.43 -0.87
N GLY A 282 -5.62 -12.76 -0.86
CA GLY A 282 -4.35 -13.38 -0.54
C GLY A 282 -3.24 -12.99 -1.53
N ALA A 283 -3.54 -12.99 -2.84
CA ALA A 283 -2.59 -12.57 -3.87
C ALA A 283 -2.16 -11.11 -3.68
N ILE A 284 -3.10 -10.19 -3.42
CA ILE A 284 -2.81 -8.78 -3.15
C ILE A 284 -1.92 -8.66 -1.89
N THR A 285 -2.27 -9.33 -0.80
CA THR A 285 -1.49 -9.28 0.44
C THR A 285 -0.03 -9.69 0.20
N LEU A 286 0.19 -10.84 -0.45
CA LEU A 286 1.53 -11.37 -0.69
C LEU A 286 2.33 -10.53 -1.70
N VAL A 287 1.68 -10.00 -2.73
CA VAL A 287 2.34 -9.11 -3.70
C VAL A 287 2.74 -7.78 -3.07
N PHE A 288 1.88 -7.19 -2.23
CA PHE A 288 2.21 -5.96 -1.53
C PHE A 288 3.28 -6.18 -0.46
N LEU A 289 3.28 -7.33 0.21
CA LEU A 289 4.37 -7.75 1.10
C LEU A 289 5.71 -7.78 0.35
N ALA A 290 5.77 -8.45 -0.79
CA ALA A 290 6.97 -8.52 -1.61
C ALA A 290 7.38 -7.15 -2.16
N LEU A 291 6.42 -6.38 -2.69
CA LEU A 291 6.66 -5.08 -3.32
C LEU A 291 7.24 -4.05 -2.33
N PHE A 292 6.54 -3.80 -1.21
CA PHE A 292 6.96 -2.75 -0.28
C PHE A 292 8.26 -3.09 0.43
N GLY A 293 8.44 -4.36 0.81
CA GLY A 293 9.70 -4.80 1.41
C GLY A 293 10.88 -4.68 0.45
N THR A 294 10.69 -5.06 -0.82
CA THR A 294 11.75 -4.92 -1.83
C THR A 294 12.00 -3.46 -2.20
N LEU A 295 10.95 -2.62 -2.33
CA LEU A 295 11.11 -1.18 -2.58
C LEU A 295 11.86 -0.48 -1.45
N PHE A 296 11.63 -0.87 -0.20
CA PHE A 296 12.37 -0.36 0.96
C PHE A 296 13.87 -0.61 0.82
N VAL A 297 14.26 -1.82 0.42
CA VAL A 297 15.68 -2.17 0.22
C VAL A 297 16.23 -1.55 -1.05
N LEU A 298 15.45 -1.51 -2.15
CA LEU A 298 15.85 -0.89 -3.42
C LEU A 298 16.15 0.60 -3.27
N THR A 299 15.35 1.34 -2.51
CA THR A 299 15.61 2.77 -2.30
C THR A 299 16.92 3.01 -1.56
N GLN A 300 17.28 2.16 -0.60
CA GLN A 300 18.58 2.23 0.07
C GLN A 300 19.72 1.85 -0.88
N TYR A 301 19.55 0.85 -1.74
CA TYR A 301 20.52 0.51 -2.78
C TYR A 301 20.80 1.69 -3.72
N LEU A 302 19.75 2.35 -4.22
CA LEU A 302 19.89 3.50 -5.11
C LEU A 302 20.60 4.69 -4.46
N GLN A 303 20.31 4.94 -3.17
CA GLN A 303 20.84 6.10 -2.48
C GLN A 303 22.21 5.84 -1.83
N SER A 304 22.37 4.72 -1.14
CA SER A 304 23.59 4.45 -0.37
C SER A 304 24.67 3.74 -1.19
N VAL A 305 24.30 2.77 -2.05
CA VAL A 305 25.29 2.02 -2.85
C VAL A 305 25.61 2.73 -4.15
N LEU A 306 24.58 3.14 -4.91
CA LEU A 306 24.78 3.84 -6.20
C LEU A 306 24.99 5.36 -6.02
N GLY A 307 24.86 5.91 -4.80
CA GLY A 307 25.10 7.31 -4.49
C GLY A 307 24.12 8.30 -5.14
N TYR A 308 22.93 7.85 -5.52
CA TYR A 308 21.96 8.74 -6.15
C TYR A 308 21.23 9.62 -5.12
N SER A 309 20.99 10.88 -5.48
CA SER A 309 20.12 11.74 -4.67
C SER A 309 18.71 11.15 -4.55
N THR A 310 18.00 11.51 -3.48
CA THR A 310 16.61 11.06 -3.24
C THR A 310 15.69 11.36 -4.43
N VAL A 311 15.85 12.54 -5.05
CA VAL A 311 15.10 12.95 -6.25
C VAL A 311 15.39 12.02 -7.42
N LYS A 312 16.68 11.70 -7.67
CA LYS A 312 17.07 10.79 -8.75
C LYS A 312 16.57 9.36 -8.49
N ALA A 313 16.69 8.88 -7.25
CA ALA A 313 16.17 7.57 -6.86
C ALA A 313 14.65 7.47 -7.05
N GLY A 314 13.88 8.50 -6.67
CA GLY A 314 12.44 8.59 -6.94
C GLY A 314 12.11 8.64 -8.43
N ALA A 315 12.86 9.41 -9.21
CA ALA A 315 12.66 9.51 -10.67
C ALA A 315 12.87 8.16 -11.38
N LEU A 316 13.74 7.29 -10.84
CA LEU A 316 13.98 5.95 -11.38
C LEU A 316 12.80 4.98 -11.19
N LEU A 317 11.87 5.29 -10.29
CA LEU A 317 10.63 4.53 -10.12
C LEU A 317 9.50 5.01 -11.05
N LEU A 318 9.64 6.19 -11.71
CA LEU A 318 8.62 6.69 -12.63
C LEU A 318 8.36 5.78 -13.83
N PRO A 319 9.36 5.16 -14.49
CA PRO A 319 9.11 4.22 -15.58
C PRO A 319 8.24 3.04 -15.15
N GLN A 320 8.46 2.49 -13.95
CA GLN A 320 7.62 1.45 -13.36
C GLN A 320 6.18 1.94 -13.18
N ALA A 321 6.01 3.13 -12.56
CA ALA A 321 4.69 3.72 -12.33
C ALA A 321 3.95 4.03 -13.64
N ALA A 322 4.66 4.56 -14.66
CA ALA A 322 4.10 4.83 -15.98
C ALA A 322 3.60 3.54 -16.66
N VAL A 323 4.36 2.47 -16.54
CA VAL A 323 3.97 1.15 -17.07
C VAL A 323 2.73 0.62 -16.35
N ILE A 324 2.66 0.70 -15.02
CA ILE A 324 1.46 0.30 -14.26
C ILE A 324 0.26 1.13 -14.73
N MET A 325 0.41 2.44 -14.86
CA MET A 325 -0.68 3.33 -15.28
C MET A 325 -1.17 3.01 -16.70
N ALA A 326 -0.27 2.72 -17.63
CA ALA A 326 -0.61 2.40 -19.01
C ALA A 326 -1.25 1.00 -19.16
N PHE A 327 -0.71 0.01 -18.45
CA PHE A 327 -1.08 -1.40 -18.65
C PHE A 327 -2.17 -1.90 -17.69
N ALA A 328 -2.37 -1.29 -16.52
CA ALA A 328 -3.44 -1.73 -15.61
C ALA A 328 -4.86 -1.62 -16.22
N PRO A 329 -5.24 -0.56 -16.97
CA PRO A 329 -6.51 -0.56 -17.69
C PRO A 329 -6.58 -1.60 -18.82
N LEU A 330 -5.43 -1.89 -19.47
CA LEU A 330 -5.34 -2.88 -20.55
C LEU A 330 -5.44 -4.31 -20.03
N SER A 331 -5.04 -4.57 -18.78
CA SER A 331 -5.15 -5.89 -18.17
C SER A 331 -6.60 -6.40 -18.17
N ASN A 332 -7.59 -5.50 -18.08
CA ASN A 332 -9.00 -5.87 -18.17
C ASN A 332 -9.39 -6.42 -19.55
N VAL A 333 -8.80 -5.93 -20.63
CA VAL A 333 -9.01 -6.47 -21.98
C VAL A 333 -8.48 -7.90 -22.07
N TRP A 334 -7.33 -8.16 -21.45
CA TRP A 334 -6.76 -9.51 -21.40
C TRP A 334 -7.58 -10.44 -20.50
N VAL A 335 -8.11 -9.93 -19.38
CA VAL A 335 -9.04 -10.68 -18.51
C VAL A 335 -10.28 -11.13 -19.27
N GLN A 336 -10.85 -10.27 -20.10
CA GLN A 336 -12.03 -10.63 -20.92
C GLN A 336 -11.73 -11.73 -21.96
N ARG A 337 -10.51 -11.77 -22.51
CA ARG A 337 -10.12 -12.76 -23.52
C ARG A 337 -9.58 -14.05 -22.93
N LEU A 338 -8.71 -13.96 -21.94
CA LEU A 338 -7.93 -15.08 -21.38
C LEU A 338 -8.48 -15.59 -20.06
N GLY A 339 -9.37 -14.82 -19.42
CA GLY A 339 -9.85 -15.09 -18.07
C GLY A 339 -8.93 -14.53 -16.99
N ASN A 340 -9.52 -14.31 -15.80
CA ASN A 340 -8.84 -13.64 -14.69
C ASN A 340 -7.65 -14.44 -14.15
N LYS A 341 -7.80 -15.75 -14.00
CA LYS A 341 -6.77 -16.67 -13.51
C LYS A 341 -5.47 -16.59 -14.29
N ILE A 342 -5.54 -16.63 -15.63
CA ILE A 342 -4.35 -16.62 -16.49
C ILE A 342 -3.64 -15.27 -16.40
N VAL A 343 -4.40 -14.16 -16.47
CA VAL A 343 -3.82 -12.82 -16.44
C VAL A 343 -3.10 -12.55 -15.13
N VAL A 344 -3.72 -12.90 -13.99
CA VAL A 344 -3.11 -12.73 -12.67
C VAL A 344 -1.90 -13.65 -12.49
N ALA A 345 -1.99 -14.92 -12.93
CA ALA A 345 -0.85 -15.85 -12.84
C ALA A 345 0.34 -15.38 -13.68
N VAL A 346 0.12 -14.91 -14.92
CA VAL A 346 1.18 -14.32 -15.75
C VAL A 346 1.76 -13.06 -15.11
N GLY A 347 0.91 -12.18 -14.56
CA GLY A 347 1.35 -11.01 -13.82
C GLY A 347 2.25 -11.38 -12.63
N LEU A 348 1.85 -12.38 -11.83
CA LEU A 348 2.64 -12.90 -10.70
C LEU A 348 3.95 -13.53 -11.16
N ALA A 349 3.95 -14.27 -12.29
CA ALA A 349 5.18 -14.81 -12.87
C ALA A 349 6.17 -13.70 -13.26
N MET A 350 5.68 -12.60 -13.87
CA MET A 350 6.51 -11.43 -14.22
C MET A 350 7.07 -10.74 -12.96
N VAL A 351 6.26 -10.57 -11.90
CA VAL A 351 6.73 -10.03 -10.62
C VAL A 351 7.78 -10.94 -10.00
N THR A 352 7.53 -12.25 -9.97
CA THR A 352 8.48 -13.25 -9.45
C THR A 352 9.81 -13.22 -10.21
N ALA A 353 9.76 -13.18 -11.55
CA ALA A 353 10.95 -13.06 -12.39
C ALA A 353 11.73 -11.76 -12.11
N SER A 354 11.02 -10.63 -12.00
CA SER A 354 11.64 -9.35 -11.66
C SER A 354 12.34 -9.41 -10.29
N LEU A 355 11.68 -9.96 -9.27
CA LEU A 355 12.26 -10.10 -7.93
C LEU A 355 13.46 -11.04 -7.91
N ALA A 356 13.42 -12.13 -8.69
CA ALA A 356 14.57 -13.01 -8.85
C ALA A 356 15.77 -12.31 -9.54
N LEU A 357 15.49 -11.40 -10.48
CA LEU A 357 16.53 -10.58 -11.15
C LEU A 357 17.23 -9.60 -10.20
N PHE A 358 16.70 -9.32 -9.00
CA PHE A 358 17.47 -8.58 -7.98
C PHE A 358 18.75 -9.32 -7.57
N ALA A 359 18.81 -10.64 -7.74
CA ALA A 359 20.04 -11.42 -7.53
C ALA A 359 21.14 -11.13 -8.58
N THR A 360 20.84 -10.35 -9.63
CA THR A 360 21.83 -9.95 -10.64
C THR A 360 22.38 -8.53 -10.41
N PHE A 361 21.89 -7.80 -9.41
CA PHE A 361 22.38 -6.46 -9.11
C PHE A 361 23.79 -6.51 -8.54
N GLN A 362 24.61 -5.51 -8.92
CA GLN A 362 26.00 -5.33 -8.50
C GLN A 362 26.18 -3.92 -7.91
N PRO A 363 27.27 -3.65 -7.17
CA PRO A 363 27.53 -2.29 -6.64
C PRO A 363 27.62 -1.22 -7.72
N ASP A 364 27.86 -1.59 -8.97
CA ASP A 364 28.04 -0.72 -10.14
C ASP A 364 26.98 -0.98 -11.25
N SER A 365 25.85 -1.59 -10.91
CA SER A 365 24.79 -1.88 -11.89
C SER A 365 24.39 -0.68 -12.72
N SER A 366 24.28 -0.89 -14.03
CA SER A 366 23.87 0.17 -14.93
C SER A 366 22.43 0.64 -14.67
N LEU A 367 22.17 1.91 -14.94
CA LEU A 367 20.85 2.51 -14.82
C LEU A 367 19.79 1.75 -15.63
N LEU A 368 20.16 1.31 -16.83
CA LEU A 368 19.26 0.59 -17.72
C LEU A 368 18.85 -0.78 -17.14
N HIS A 369 19.77 -1.46 -16.43
CA HIS A 369 19.49 -2.72 -15.76
C HIS A 369 18.45 -2.51 -14.64
N VAL A 370 18.65 -1.50 -13.77
CA VAL A 370 17.71 -1.18 -12.71
C VAL A 370 16.32 -0.85 -13.26
N ILE A 371 16.24 0.03 -14.29
CA ILE A 371 14.99 0.39 -14.95
C ILE A 371 14.34 -0.84 -15.59
N GLY A 372 15.09 -1.68 -16.28
CA GLY A 372 14.56 -2.88 -16.93
C GLY A 372 13.89 -3.84 -15.94
N VAL A 373 14.53 -4.08 -14.79
CA VAL A 373 14.00 -4.94 -13.73
C VAL A 373 12.75 -4.32 -13.10
N THR A 374 12.76 -3.03 -12.77
CA THR A 374 11.59 -2.36 -12.17
C THR A 374 10.43 -2.21 -13.16
N VAL A 375 10.69 -2.00 -14.46
CA VAL A 375 9.67 -1.99 -15.51
C VAL A 375 8.99 -3.37 -15.64
N LEU A 376 9.77 -4.46 -15.60
CA LEU A 376 9.21 -5.82 -15.60
C LEU A 376 8.30 -6.04 -14.39
N MET A 377 8.72 -5.56 -13.22
CA MET A 377 7.88 -5.58 -12.01
C MET A 377 6.58 -4.79 -12.21
N GLY A 378 6.67 -3.61 -12.83
CA GLY A 378 5.51 -2.78 -13.15
C GLY A 378 4.51 -3.45 -14.09
N LEU A 379 5.00 -4.12 -15.15
CA LEU A 379 4.17 -4.92 -16.06
C LEU A 379 3.43 -6.04 -15.33
N GLY A 380 4.14 -6.76 -14.45
CA GLY A 380 3.53 -7.79 -13.61
C GLY A 380 2.48 -7.22 -12.68
N MET A 381 2.79 -6.13 -11.96
CA MET A 381 1.88 -5.46 -11.03
C MET A 381 0.60 -4.97 -11.71
N ALA A 382 0.68 -4.42 -12.93
CA ALA A 382 -0.47 -3.99 -13.71
C ALA A 382 -1.47 -5.13 -13.94
N ASN A 383 -0.97 -6.35 -14.15
CA ASN A 383 -1.77 -7.56 -14.38
C ASN A 383 -2.25 -8.26 -13.10
N VAL A 384 -1.80 -7.82 -11.94
CA VAL A 384 -2.24 -8.37 -10.64
C VAL A 384 -3.19 -7.41 -9.94
N MET A 385 -2.79 -6.12 -9.78
CA MET A 385 -3.52 -5.18 -8.93
C MET A 385 -4.96 -4.95 -9.39
N ALA A 386 -5.16 -4.57 -10.65
CA ALA A 386 -6.49 -4.23 -11.15
C ALA A 386 -7.42 -5.46 -11.22
N PRO A 387 -7.00 -6.62 -11.78
CA PRO A 387 -7.85 -7.80 -11.83
C PRO A 387 -8.20 -8.41 -10.46
N CYS A 388 -7.25 -8.41 -9.50
CA CYS A 388 -7.54 -8.88 -8.15
C CYS A 388 -8.48 -7.93 -7.42
N THR A 389 -8.28 -6.61 -7.51
CA THR A 389 -9.20 -5.62 -6.94
C THR A 389 -10.60 -5.75 -7.53
N ASP A 390 -10.73 -5.90 -8.87
CA ASP A 390 -12.04 -6.12 -9.49
C ASP A 390 -12.67 -7.45 -9.05
N SER A 391 -11.87 -8.48 -8.80
CA SER A 391 -12.36 -9.77 -8.28
C SER A 391 -12.89 -9.64 -6.86
N ILE A 392 -12.19 -8.92 -5.97
CA ILE A 392 -12.66 -8.64 -4.61
C ILE A 392 -13.98 -7.86 -4.67
N MET A 393 -13.99 -6.75 -5.42
CA MET A 393 -15.17 -5.88 -5.52
C MET A 393 -16.35 -6.57 -6.20
N GLY A 394 -16.08 -7.40 -7.20
CA GLY A 394 -17.12 -8.16 -7.94
C GLY A 394 -17.67 -9.36 -7.18
N SER A 395 -17.05 -9.78 -6.07
CA SER A 395 -17.53 -10.87 -5.21
C SER A 395 -18.55 -10.41 -4.17
N LEU A 396 -18.79 -9.10 -4.07
CA LEU A 396 -19.74 -8.53 -3.11
C LEU A 396 -20.92 -7.86 -3.82
N PRO A 397 -22.10 -7.81 -3.14
CA PRO A 397 -23.18 -6.93 -3.56
C PRO A 397 -22.71 -5.46 -3.60
N ARG A 398 -23.17 -4.70 -4.57
CA ARG A 398 -22.83 -3.26 -4.70
C ARG A 398 -23.16 -2.45 -3.44
N ALA A 399 -24.19 -2.85 -2.70
CA ALA A 399 -24.56 -2.24 -1.43
C ALA A 399 -23.39 -2.29 -0.41
N LYS A 400 -22.61 -3.39 -0.39
CA LYS A 400 -21.46 -3.61 0.51
C LYS A 400 -20.11 -3.25 -0.11
N ALA A 401 -20.08 -2.37 -1.12
CA ALA A 401 -18.84 -2.01 -1.82
C ALA A 401 -17.83 -1.28 -0.92
N GLY A 402 -18.28 -0.54 0.10
CA GLY A 402 -17.40 0.10 1.07
C GLY A 402 -16.62 -0.91 1.90
N VAL A 403 -17.27 -1.96 2.37
CA VAL A 403 -16.62 -3.07 3.10
C VAL A 403 -15.62 -3.79 2.18
N GLY A 404 -16.00 -4.09 0.92
CA GLY A 404 -15.09 -4.73 -0.03
C GLY A 404 -13.85 -3.90 -0.32
N SER A 405 -14.03 -2.58 -0.50
CA SER A 405 -12.91 -1.64 -0.66
C SER A 405 -12.02 -1.62 0.58
N ALA A 406 -12.61 -1.56 1.77
CA ALA A 406 -11.86 -1.56 3.02
C ALA A 406 -11.03 -2.84 3.21
N VAL A 407 -11.57 -4.01 2.87
CA VAL A 407 -10.81 -5.28 2.90
C VAL A 407 -9.65 -5.23 1.90
N ASN A 408 -9.90 -4.79 0.65
CA ASN A 408 -8.86 -4.64 -0.37
C ASN A 408 -7.72 -3.71 0.10
N ASP A 409 -8.05 -2.61 0.76
CA ASP A 409 -7.06 -1.65 1.22
C ASP A 409 -6.34 -2.13 2.49
N THR A 410 -7.06 -2.80 3.41
CA THR A 410 -6.46 -3.42 4.61
C THR A 410 -5.46 -4.51 4.21
N THR A 411 -5.78 -5.38 3.24
CA THR A 411 -4.86 -6.42 2.77
C THR A 411 -3.58 -5.84 2.18
N ARG A 412 -3.67 -4.72 1.43
CA ARG A 412 -2.50 -4.00 0.92
C ARG A 412 -1.64 -3.42 2.03
N GLN A 413 -2.26 -2.77 3.00
CA GLN A 413 -1.54 -2.13 4.11
C GLN A 413 -0.87 -3.14 5.02
N MET A 414 -1.57 -4.20 5.38
CA MET A 414 -1.01 -5.30 6.17
C MET A 414 0.15 -5.97 5.42
N GLY A 415 -0.05 -6.30 4.15
CA GLY A 415 1.01 -6.85 3.31
C GLY A 415 2.24 -5.94 3.28
N GLY A 416 2.03 -4.65 3.00
CA GLY A 416 3.11 -3.67 2.92
C GLY A 416 3.89 -3.52 4.22
N ALA A 417 3.20 -3.35 5.35
CA ALA A 417 3.82 -3.20 6.67
C ALA A 417 4.65 -4.43 7.05
N VAL A 418 4.06 -5.63 6.91
CA VAL A 418 4.77 -6.90 7.16
C VAL A 418 5.98 -7.04 6.22
N GLY A 419 5.83 -6.66 4.95
CA GLY A 419 6.90 -6.73 3.96
C GLY A 419 8.12 -5.88 4.34
N VAL A 420 7.89 -4.61 4.69
CA VAL A 420 8.97 -3.71 5.13
C VAL A 420 9.66 -4.25 6.39
N ALA A 421 8.89 -4.71 7.38
CA ALA A 421 9.46 -5.22 8.62
C ALA A 421 10.24 -6.52 8.43
N VAL A 422 9.69 -7.49 7.70
CA VAL A 422 10.34 -8.80 7.49
C VAL A 422 11.57 -8.66 6.59
N PHE A 423 11.44 -8.04 5.43
CA PHE A 423 12.56 -7.90 4.49
C PHE A 423 13.59 -6.89 4.97
N GLY A 424 13.18 -5.85 5.70
CA GLY A 424 14.10 -4.96 6.40
C GLY A 424 14.92 -5.69 7.46
N SER A 425 14.30 -6.58 8.24
CA SER A 425 15.02 -7.41 9.24
C SER A 425 15.95 -8.44 8.59
N ILE A 426 15.52 -9.09 7.51
CA ILE A 426 16.37 -10.00 6.73
C ILE A 426 17.60 -9.25 6.23
N MET A 427 17.38 -8.06 5.64
CA MET A 427 18.45 -7.20 5.12
C MET A 427 19.41 -6.77 6.23
N ALA A 428 18.92 -6.28 7.37
CA ALA A 428 19.73 -5.83 8.49
C ALA A 428 20.58 -6.98 9.08
N SER A 429 19.97 -8.14 9.30
CA SER A 429 20.67 -9.33 9.82
C SER A 429 21.75 -9.81 8.86
N HIS A 430 21.44 -9.91 7.56
CA HIS A 430 22.40 -10.31 6.54
C HIS A 430 23.54 -9.31 6.40
N PHE A 431 23.24 -8.02 6.39
CA PHE A 431 24.24 -6.95 6.32
C PHE A 431 25.21 -7.03 7.51
N THR A 432 24.66 -7.09 8.75
CA THR A 432 25.47 -7.16 9.97
C THR A 432 26.39 -8.38 10.00
N SER A 433 25.89 -9.54 9.63
CA SER A 433 26.70 -10.77 9.60
C SER A 433 27.79 -10.72 8.51
N SER A 434 27.43 -10.29 7.30
CA SER A 434 28.35 -10.23 6.16
C SER A 434 29.45 -9.18 6.35
N ILE A 435 29.12 -7.97 6.82
CA ILE A 435 30.12 -6.91 7.03
C ILE A 435 31.06 -7.26 8.19
N THR A 436 30.53 -7.89 9.24
CA THR A 436 31.33 -8.37 10.36
C THR A 436 32.32 -9.45 9.91
N ALA A 437 31.89 -10.39 9.05
CA ALA A 437 32.78 -11.40 8.49
C ALA A 437 33.90 -10.82 7.60
N LYS A 438 33.60 -9.73 6.86
CA LYS A 438 34.57 -9.08 5.95
C LYS A 438 35.55 -8.14 6.66
N LEU A 439 35.13 -7.48 7.74
CA LEU A 439 35.91 -6.43 8.41
C LEU A 439 36.38 -6.81 9.82
N GLY A 440 35.88 -7.90 10.43
CA GLY A 440 36.07 -8.23 11.84
C GLY A 440 37.51 -8.13 12.34
N ASP A 441 38.46 -8.65 11.58
CA ASP A 441 39.91 -8.62 11.93
C ASP A 441 40.64 -7.43 11.29
N ALA A 442 40.00 -6.66 10.47
CA ALA A 442 40.62 -5.63 9.64
C ALA A 442 40.45 -4.21 10.15
N VAL A 443 39.58 -3.99 11.13
CA VAL A 443 39.25 -2.67 11.71
C VAL A 443 39.10 -2.78 13.24
N PRO A 444 39.39 -1.70 14.00
CA PRO A 444 39.19 -1.69 15.44
C PRO A 444 37.76 -2.03 15.85
N PRO A 445 37.52 -2.70 17.00
CA PRO A 445 36.19 -3.11 17.45
C PRO A 445 35.18 -1.96 17.57
N GLN A 446 35.64 -0.76 17.96
CA GLN A 446 34.81 0.43 18.06
C GLN A 446 34.31 0.89 16.69
N LEU A 447 35.18 0.86 15.68
CA LEU A 447 34.84 1.20 14.31
C LEU A 447 33.91 0.13 13.70
N LEU A 448 34.17 -1.15 13.96
CA LEU A 448 33.29 -2.25 13.54
C LEU A 448 31.87 -2.09 14.12
N ALA A 449 31.78 -1.72 15.41
CA ALA A 449 30.47 -1.47 16.04
C ALA A 449 29.69 -0.34 15.38
N ALA A 450 30.39 0.70 14.88
CA ALA A 450 29.78 1.83 14.19
C ALA A 450 29.30 1.44 12.77
N VAL A 451 30.07 0.66 12.01
CA VAL A 451 29.77 0.36 10.59
C VAL A 451 28.81 -0.81 10.38
N ARG A 452 28.61 -1.66 11.38
CA ARG A 452 27.81 -2.89 11.24
C ARG A 452 26.28 -2.68 11.22
N ASN A 453 25.79 -1.50 11.61
CA ASN A 453 24.35 -1.28 11.80
C ASN A 453 23.59 -1.12 10.48
N ASN A 454 24.12 -0.35 9.53
CA ASN A 454 23.54 -0.20 8.20
C ASN A 454 24.55 0.40 7.21
N VAL A 455 24.26 0.24 5.91
CA VAL A 455 25.14 0.69 4.82
C VAL A 455 25.36 2.22 4.82
N GLY A 456 24.34 3.03 5.09
CA GLY A 456 24.47 4.49 5.13
C GLY A 456 25.42 4.95 6.23
N GLN A 457 25.32 4.34 7.40
CA GLN A 457 26.20 4.62 8.53
C GLN A 457 27.64 4.17 8.26
N ALA A 458 27.83 3.00 7.63
CA ALA A 458 29.14 2.52 7.23
C ALA A 458 29.84 3.49 6.25
N ILE A 459 29.12 4.01 5.26
CA ILE A 459 29.64 4.99 4.29
C ILE A 459 29.92 6.33 4.96
N ALA A 460 29.07 6.79 5.88
CA ALA A 460 29.28 8.04 6.63
C ALA A 460 30.57 7.97 7.46
N VAL A 461 30.77 6.88 8.22
CA VAL A 461 31.98 6.65 9.02
C VAL A 461 33.24 6.56 8.13
N ALA A 462 33.15 5.97 6.95
CA ALA A 462 34.26 5.94 6.00
C ALA A 462 34.65 7.35 5.50
N GLY A 463 33.69 8.30 5.45
CA GLY A 463 33.92 9.69 5.06
C GLY A 463 34.35 10.61 6.18
N GLU A 464 34.46 10.15 7.44
CA GLU A 464 34.84 11.00 8.57
C GLU A 464 36.29 11.49 8.49
N PRO A 465 36.58 12.79 8.85
CA PRO A 465 37.92 13.28 8.97
C PRO A 465 38.71 12.48 10.02
N GLY A 466 39.76 11.79 9.60
CA GLY A 466 40.59 10.95 10.47
C GLY A 466 40.52 9.44 10.15
N THR A 467 39.60 9.00 9.33
CA THR A 467 39.62 7.63 8.80
C THR A 467 40.70 7.52 7.72
N PRO A 468 41.71 6.59 7.88
CA PRO A 468 42.76 6.43 6.87
C PRO A 468 42.15 6.05 5.51
N PRO A 469 42.62 6.59 4.36
CA PRO A 469 42.04 6.34 3.05
C PRO A 469 41.93 4.84 2.66
N SER A 470 42.93 4.04 3.06
CA SER A 470 42.90 2.59 2.85
C SER A 470 41.81 1.89 3.66
N THR A 471 41.58 2.32 4.90
CA THR A 471 40.52 1.78 5.77
C THR A 471 39.15 2.24 5.26
N ALA A 472 39.00 3.50 4.86
CA ALA A 472 37.79 4.04 4.26
C ALA A 472 37.36 3.26 3.00
N ALA A 473 38.31 3.02 2.07
CA ALA A 473 38.05 2.25 0.85
C ALA A 473 37.58 0.80 1.17
N ARG A 474 38.24 0.13 2.14
CA ARG A 474 37.84 -1.21 2.58
C ARG A 474 36.46 -1.23 3.22
N ILE A 475 36.11 -0.24 4.04
CA ILE A 475 34.78 -0.13 4.64
C ILE A 475 33.72 0.03 3.55
N VAL A 476 33.91 0.93 2.58
CA VAL A 476 32.97 1.17 1.48
C VAL A 476 32.77 -0.08 0.62
N GLU A 477 33.88 -0.76 0.25
CA GLU A 477 33.83 -1.99 -0.54
C GLU A 477 33.09 -3.12 0.22
N ALA A 478 33.43 -3.33 1.49
CA ALA A 478 32.78 -4.32 2.34
C ALA A 478 31.29 -4.00 2.57
N ALA A 479 30.95 -2.74 2.79
CA ALA A 479 29.56 -2.28 2.99
C ALA A 479 28.74 -2.48 1.73
N ASN A 480 29.20 -2.01 0.57
CA ASN A 480 28.51 -2.18 -0.71
C ASN A 480 28.31 -3.66 -1.07
N GLY A 481 29.37 -4.48 -0.94
CA GLY A 481 29.29 -5.90 -1.22
C GLY A 481 28.41 -6.68 -0.23
N SER A 482 28.35 -6.26 1.05
CA SER A 482 27.46 -6.88 2.04
C SER A 482 26.00 -6.48 1.81
N PHE A 483 25.76 -5.23 1.41
CA PHE A 483 24.42 -4.76 1.08
C PHE A 483 23.86 -5.45 -0.17
N VAL A 484 24.65 -5.55 -1.23
CA VAL A 484 24.23 -6.21 -2.48
C VAL A 484 23.94 -7.70 -2.23
N SER A 485 24.77 -8.40 -1.44
CA SER A 485 24.48 -9.79 -1.04
C SER A 485 23.17 -9.92 -0.25
N GLY A 486 22.88 -8.97 0.66
CA GLY A 486 21.58 -8.87 1.35
C GLY A 486 20.41 -8.60 0.38
N LEU A 487 20.61 -7.73 -0.60
CA LEU A 487 19.62 -7.42 -1.64
C LEU A 487 19.27 -8.68 -2.47
N HIS A 488 20.27 -9.51 -2.81
CA HIS A 488 20.04 -10.80 -3.47
C HIS A 488 19.16 -11.72 -2.62
N THR A 489 19.45 -11.83 -1.32
CA THR A 489 18.67 -12.64 -0.38
C THR A 489 17.22 -12.15 -0.28
N VAL A 490 17.02 -10.84 -0.15
CA VAL A 490 15.69 -10.23 -0.10
C VAL A 490 14.93 -10.44 -1.42
N GLY A 491 15.62 -10.26 -2.56
CA GLY A 491 15.02 -10.48 -3.89
C GLY A 491 14.52 -11.91 -4.07
N LEU A 492 15.35 -12.92 -3.71
CA LEU A 492 14.98 -14.33 -3.79
C LEU A 492 13.87 -14.69 -2.80
N ALA A 493 13.92 -14.19 -1.57
CA ALA A 493 12.86 -14.44 -0.58
C ALA A 493 11.53 -13.81 -1.04
N SER A 494 11.55 -12.60 -1.60
CA SER A 494 10.37 -11.95 -2.18
C SER A 494 9.84 -12.71 -3.41
N ALA A 495 10.72 -13.27 -4.24
CA ALA A 495 10.35 -14.11 -5.38
C ALA A 495 9.63 -15.40 -4.92
N VAL A 496 10.09 -16.02 -3.83
CA VAL A 496 9.41 -17.19 -3.23
C VAL A 496 8.01 -16.81 -2.76
N VAL A 497 7.85 -15.67 -2.09
CA VAL A 497 6.53 -15.19 -1.62
C VAL A 497 5.56 -14.98 -2.79
N THR A 498 6.01 -14.35 -3.87
CA THR A 498 5.15 -14.14 -5.05
C THR A 498 4.91 -15.41 -5.86
N LEU A 499 5.84 -16.37 -5.84
CA LEU A 499 5.63 -17.70 -6.39
C LEU A 499 4.53 -18.47 -5.62
N VAL A 500 4.53 -18.39 -4.29
CA VAL A 500 3.45 -18.95 -3.44
C VAL A 500 2.12 -18.30 -3.78
N ALA A 501 2.09 -16.97 -3.95
CA ALA A 501 0.89 -16.26 -4.40
C ALA A 501 0.40 -16.76 -5.77
N MET A 502 1.32 -16.97 -6.72
CA MET A 502 1.02 -17.51 -8.06
C MET A 502 0.41 -18.92 -7.99
N VAL A 503 1.01 -19.79 -7.19
CA VAL A 503 0.47 -21.16 -6.96
C VAL A 503 -0.92 -21.08 -6.35
N GLY A 504 -1.13 -20.23 -5.34
CA GLY A 504 -2.45 -19.99 -4.74
C GLY A 504 -3.49 -19.52 -5.75
N VAL A 505 -3.14 -18.59 -6.63
CA VAL A 505 -4.01 -18.11 -7.72
C VAL A 505 -4.32 -19.23 -8.71
N VAL A 506 -3.31 -20.00 -9.12
CA VAL A 506 -3.52 -21.13 -10.06
C VAL A 506 -4.43 -22.21 -9.47
N LEU A 507 -4.35 -22.46 -8.19
CA LEU A 507 -5.17 -23.49 -7.54
C LEU A 507 -6.60 -23.00 -7.23
N PHE A 508 -6.74 -21.79 -6.70
CA PHE A 508 -7.98 -21.35 -6.07
C PHE A 508 -8.74 -20.24 -6.81
N LEU A 509 -8.11 -19.45 -7.70
CA LEU A 509 -8.82 -18.40 -8.42
C LEU A 509 -9.62 -18.99 -9.58
N PRO A 510 -10.94 -18.74 -9.68
CA PRO A 510 -11.76 -19.19 -10.81
C PRO A 510 -11.30 -18.59 -12.15
N ALA A 511 -11.42 -19.36 -13.23
CA ALA A 511 -10.94 -18.94 -14.54
C ALA A 511 -11.77 -17.78 -15.14
N ARG A 512 -13.10 -17.81 -14.95
CA ARG A 512 -14.05 -16.81 -15.49
C ARG A 512 -15.04 -16.36 -14.44
N VAL A 513 -15.59 -15.16 -14.61
CA VAL A 513 -16.75 -14.65 -13.87
C VAL A 513 -17.97 -15.50 -14.25
N GLY A 514 -18.56 -16.19 -13.28
CA GLY A 514 -19.71 -17.10 -13.52
C GLY A 514 -19.40 -18.60 -13.36
N ASP A 515 -18.14 -18.99 -13.22
CA ASP A 515 -17.80 -20.38 -12.88
C ASP A 515 -18.20 -20.71 -11.43
N ASP A 516 -18.39 -19.69 -10.58
CA ASP A 516 -18.83 -19.84 -9.17
C ASP A 516 -20.36 -19.99 -9.03
N GLU A 517 -21.14 -19.66 -10.05
CA GLU A 517 -22.62 -19.72 -10.03
C GLU A 517 -23.19 -21.03 -10.59
N ARG A 518 -22.36 -21.97 -11.04
CA ARG A 518 -22.85 -23.29 -11.39
C ARG A 518 -23.17 -24.06 -10.10
N PRO A 519 -24.47 -24.27 -9.76
CA PRO A 519 -24.81 -25.24 -8.76
C PRO A 519 -24.17 -26.56 -9.21
N ALA A 520 -23.58 -27.30 -8.28
CA ALA A 520 -23.20 -28.68 -8.54
C ALA A 520 -24.41 -29.35 -9.26
N ALA A 521 -24.16 -29.83 -10.47
CA ALA A 521 -25.21 -30.39 -11.30
C ALA A 521 -25.98 -31.46 -10.49
N GLY A 522 -27.08 -31.04 -9.89
CA GLY A 522 -28.10 -31.96 -9.42
C GLY A 522 -28.65 -32.71 -10.63
N PRO A 523 -29.06 -33.95 -10.47
CA PRO A 523 -29.58 -34.75 -11.58
C PRO A 523 -30.65 -33.94 -12.30
N SER A 524 -30.50 -33.80 -13.62
CA SER A 524 -31.41 -33.10 -14.51
C SER A 524 -32.82 -33.69 -14.32
N GLU A 525 -33.75 -32.92 -13.73
CA GLU A 525 -35.15 -33.24 -13.81
C GLU A 525 -35.54 -33.33 -15.29
N PRO A 526 -36.23 -34.41 -15.70
CA PRO A 526 -36.69 -34.55 -17.07
C PRO A 526 -37.68 -33.43 -17.39
N ILE A 527 -37.44 -32.72 -18.48
CA ILE A 527 -38.34 -31.69 -19.03
C ILE A 527 -39.73 -32.34 -19.22
N PRO A 528 -40.82 -31.80 -18.63
CA PRO A 528 -42.15 -32.33 -18.85
C PRO A 528 -42.53 -32.09 -20.32
N VAL A 529 -42.81 -33.19 -21.03
CA VAL A 529 -43.33 -33.19 -22.38
C VAL A 529 -44.76 -32.61 -22.33
N PRO A 530 -45.08 -31.57 -23.12
CA PRO A 530 -46.45 -31.08 -23.17
C PRO A 530 -47.36 -32.18 -23.77
N THR A 531 -48.26 -32.72 -22.96
CA THR A 531 -49.34 -33.56 -23.44
C THR A 531 -50.28 -32.71 -24.28
N GLY A 532 -50.42 -33.13 -25.54
CA GLY A 532 -51.17 -32.44 -26.56
C GLY A 532 -52.64 -32.22 -26.24
N VAL A 533 -53.11 -31.13 -26.82
CA VAL A 533 -54.50 -30.72 -26.96
C VAL A 533 -55.23 -31.76 -27.80
N GLN A 534 -56.39 -32.27 -27.29
CA GLN A 534 -57.53 -32.67 -28.07
C GLN A 534 -58.57 -31.55 -28.00
#